data_2f9e768c9e9c3fc21d3da9a7ebc958a5
#
_entry.id   2f9e768c9e9c3fc21d3da9a7ebc958a5
#
_cell.length_a   1.000
_cell.length_b   1.000
_cell.length_c   1.000
_cell.angle_alpha   90.00
_cell.angle_beta   90.00
_cell.angle_gamma   90.00
#
_symmetry.space_group_name_H-M   'P 1'
#
loop_
_entity.id
_entity.type
_entity.pdbx_description
1 polymer ?
#
loop_
_entity_poly.entity_id
_entity_poly.type
_entity_poly.pdbx_seq_one_letter_code
_entity_poly.pdbx_strand_id
1 'polypeptide(L)'
;MKHSPMDEKNLIDLSYFPGCSLKTSARENNASLIYLFRHLGYNLVELEDWNCCGSTSAHSVDTDLAFDLASRNLSLAPVDRPLLVACPSCLLRLRHAYLRLKNEAAARQHYEKMWHKPFDPKLQILHFFEFLDQMDLLKYSVDGARRLAGLKFVPYYGCMLARPPIMRHEKNYHGLMERILTQLGATAEKWSFSSRCCGTFLTVARPEIVQPMVNEIIQAAIDAKADCIVTACAMCHMNLEMRCSLKARIPILHFSEIISLALGIGKRHYKGWFSRHLVDPKPLLKALDLF
;
A
#
# COMPACT_ATOMS: atom_id res chain seq x y z
N MET A 1 15.76 -20.97 18.31
CA MET A 1 15.18 -21.90 17.31
C MET A 1 15.42 -21.27 15.94
N LYS A 2 16.17 -21.90 15.06
CA LYS A 2 16.36 -21.44 13.68
C LYS A 2 15.01 -21.61 12.97
N HIS A 3 14.31 -20.52 12.65
CA HIS A 3 13.20 -20.59 11.72
C HIS A 3 13.75 -21.06 10.37
N SER A 4 13.53 -22.33 10.07
CA SER A 4 13.68 -22.90 8.75
C SER A 4 12.81 -22.09 7.78
N PRO A 5 13.22 -21.88 6.51
CA PRO A 5 12.31 -21.28 5.52
C PRO A 5 11.03 -22.12 5.54
N MET A 6 9.89 -21.46 5.79
CA MET A 6 8.61 -22.16 5.88
C MET A 6 8.41 -22.95 4.58
N ASP A 7 8.12 -24.22 4.74
CA ASP A 7 7.82 -25.11 3.61
C ASP A 7 6.70 -24.47 2.77
N GLU A 8 6.93 -24.33 1.47
CA GLU A 8 5.94 -23.79 0.50
C GLU A 8 4.59 -24.54 0.52
N LYS A 9 4.53 -25.69 1.20
CA LYS A 9 3.38 -26.59 1.24
C LYS A 9 2.25 -26.19 2.19
N ASN A 10 2.43 -25.18 3.07
CA ASN A 10 1.46 -24.82 4.12
C ASN A 10 1.09 -23.34 4.16
N LEU A 11 1.20 -22.61 3.04
CA LEU A 11 0.79 -21.21 2.97
C LEU A 11 -0.74 -21.08 2.87
N ILE A 12 -1.29 -20.10 3.58
CA ILE A 12 -2.72 -19.75 3.49
C ILE A 12 -2.92 -18.81 2.29
N ASP A 13 -3.79 -19.20 1.36
CA ASP A 13 -4.11 -18.38 0.20
C ASP A 13 -4.97 -17.17 0.56
N LEU A 14 -4.56 -16.00 0.09
CA LEU A 14 -5.32 -14.75 0.13
C LEU A 14 -5.48 -14.22 -1.29
N SER A 15 -6.67 -13.76 -1.66
CA SER A 15 -6.86 -13.13 -2.97
C SER A 15 -6.14 -11.80 -3.01
N TYR A 16 -5.49 -11.50 -4.14
CA TYR A 16 -4.68 -10.31 -4.29
C TYR A 16 -5.02 -9.53 -5.56
N PHE A 17 -5.31 -8.24 -5.39
CA PHE A 17 -5.43 -7.30 -6.49
C PHE A 17 -4.24 -6.32 -6.47
N PRO A 18 -3.24 -6.50 -7.33
CA PRO A 18 -2.05 -5.63 -7.37
C PRO A 18 -2.37 -4.25 -7.91
N GLY A 19 -3.24 -4.16 -8.90
CA GLY A 19 -3.46 -2.95 -9.70
C GLY A 19 -2.29 -2.62 -10.63
N CYS A 20 -2.52 -1.68 -11.56
CA CYS A 20 -1.59 -1.39 -12.65
C CYS A 20 -0.21 -0.91 -12.16
N SER A 21 -0.13 -0.08 -11.12
CA SER A 21 1.14 0.50 -10.66
C SER A 21 2.10 -0.55 -10.10
N LEU A 22 1.60 -1.46 -9.25
CA LEU A 22 2.43 -2.52 -8.67
C LEU A 22 2.85 -3.56 -9.70
N LYS A 23 2.08 -3.74 -10.77
CA LYS A 23 2.47 -4.67 -11.87
C LYS A 23 3.45 -4.04 -12.86
N THR A 24 3.58 -2.73 -12.90
CA THR A 24 4.41 -2.05 -13.89
C THR A 24 5.49 -1.18 -13.27
N SER A 25 5.19 0.07 -12.93
CA SER A 25 6.16 1.08 -12.51
C SER A 25 6.72 0.88 -11.10
N ALA A 26 6.02 0.16 -10.22
CA ALA A 26 6.41 -0.10 -8.83
C ALA A 26 6.55 -1.60 -8.54
N ARG A 27 7.12 -2.35 -9.47
CA ARG A 27 7.32 -3.82 -9.35
C ARG A 27 8.15 -4.20 -8.14
N GLU A 28 9.06 -3.35 -7.73
CA GLU A 28 9.93 -3.55 -6.57
C GLU A 28 9.12 -3.54 -5.26
N ASN A 29 8.17 -2.60 -5.14
CA ASN A 29 7.23 -2.59 -4.01
C ASN A 29 6.31 -3.81 -4.01
N ASN A 30 5.87 -4.27 -5.19
CA ASN A 30 5.11 -5.50 -5.31
C ASN A 30 5.93 -6.73 -4.87
N ALA A 31 7.19 -6.81 -5.31
CA ALA A 31 8.08 -7.91 -4.93
C ALA A 31 8.31 -7.96 -3.41
N SER A 32 8.58 -6.81 -2.77
CA SER A 32 8.76 -6.74 -1.32
C SER A 32 7.49 -7.15 -0.56
N LEU A 33 6.31 -6.78 -1.08
CA LEU A 33 5.02 -7.11 -0.49
C LEU A 33 4.73 -8.62 -0.58
N ILE A 34 4.91 -9.24 -1.74
CA ILE A 34 4.72 -10.68 -1.93
C ILE A 34 5.68 -11.46 -1.03
N TYR A 35 6.95 -11.03 -0.95
CA TYR A 35 7.94 -11.65 -0.11
C TYR A 35 7.58 -11.55 1.39
N LEU A 36 7.15 -10.37 1.83
CA LEU A 36 6.68 -10.15 3.20
C LEU A 36 5.56 -11.12 3.57
N PHE A 37 4.50 -11.18 2.75
CA PHE A 37 3.35 -12.04 3.04
C PHE A 37 3.70 -13.52 3.02
N ARG A 38 4.57 -13.95 2.11
CA ARG A 38 5.07 -15.32 2.11
C ARG A 38 5.81 -15.67 3.41
N HIS A 39 6.61 -14.75 3.94
CA HIS A 39 7.27 -14.92 5.24
C HIS A 39 6.28 -14.98 6.40
N LEU A 40 5.17 -14.24 6.32
CA LEU A 40 4.09 -14.27 7.32
C LEU A 40 3.20 -15.53 7.21
N GLY A 41 3.46 -16.44 6.27
CA GLY A 41 2.71 -17.67 6.09
C GLY A 41 1.54 -17.57 5.10
N TYR A 42 1.51 -16.54 4.27
CA TYR A 42 0.43 -16.31 3.32
C TYR A 42 0.93 -16.30 1.87
N ASN A 43 0.14 -16.89 0.98
CA ASN A 43 0.33 -16.81 -0.45
C ASN A 43 -0.64 -15.78 -1.06
N LEU A 44 -0.11 -14.76 -1.70
CA LEU A 44 -0.92 -13.76 -2.40
C LEU A 44 -1.27 -14.28 -3.79
N VAL A 45 -2.48 -14.82 -3.93
CA VAL A 45 -3.01 -15.33 -5.21
C VAL A 45 -3.60 -14.16 -5.99
N GLU A 46 -2.89 -13.74 -7.02
CA GLU A 46 -3.36 -12.66 -7.90
C GLU A 46 -4.65 -13.05 -8.60
N LEU A 47 -5.62 -12.11 -8.68
CA LEU A 47 -6.81 -12.33 -9.49
C LEU A 47 -6.43 -12.55 -10.95
N GLU A 48 -6.96 -13.60 -11.57
CA GLU A 48 -6.77 -13.83 -12.99
C GLU A 48 -7.59 -12.82 -13.81
N ASP A 49 -7.03 -12.41 -14.95
CA ASP A 49 -7.71 -11.53 -15.92
C ASP A 49 -8.30 -10.21 -15.33
N TRP A 50 -7.68 -9.69 -14.26
CA TRP A 50 -8.09 -8.41 -13.71
C TRP A 50 -7.81 -7.24 -14.68
N ASN A 51 -8.61 -6.17 -14.59
CA ASN A 51 -8.42 -4.93 -15.31
C ASN A 51 -8.09 -3.75 -14.38
N CYS A 52 -7.64 -2.62 -14.96
CA CYS A 52 -7.45 -1.39 -14.18
C CYS A 52 -8.74 -1.01 -13.43
N CYS A 53 -8.59 -0.56 -12.18
CA CYS A 53 -9.73 -0.12 -11.36
C CYS A 53 -10.39 1.20 -11.82
N GLY A 54 -9.89 1.84 -12.88
CA GLY A 54 -10.43 3.08 -13.42
C GLY A 54 -10.11 4.35 -12.63
N SER A 55 -9.24 4.28 -11.64
CA SER A 55 -9.02 5.40 -10.69
C SER A 55 -8.37 6.63 -11.31
N THR A 56 -7.62 6.50 -12.42
CA THR A 56 -6.87 7.62 -12.99
C THR A 56 -7.72 8.55 -13.86
N SER A 57 -8.60 8.02 -14.68
CA SER A 57 -9.37 8.81 -15.66
C SER A 57 -10.84 8.40 -15.74
N ALA A 58 -11.17 7.12 -15.68
CA ALA A 58 -12.52 6.66 -15.93
C ALA A 58 -13.58 7.37 -15.07
N HIS A 59 -13.33 7.53 -13.76
CA HIS A 59 -14.29 8.18 -12.86
C HIS A 59 -14.50 9.68 -13.12
N SER A 60 -13.63 10.32 -13.87
CA SER A 60 -13.75 11.74 -14.24
C SER A 60 -14.43 11.92 -15.61
N VAL A 61 -14.43 10.86 -16.41
CA VAL A 61 -14.99 10.86 -17.77
C VAL A 61 -16.39 10.24 -17.76
N ASP A 62 -16.54 9.09 -17.08
CA ASP A 62 -17.78 8.33 -17.06
C ASP A 62 -17.84 7.51 -15.75
N THR A 63 -18.85 7.82 -14.94
CA THR A 63 -19.05 7.17 -13.62
C THR A 63 -19.52 5.74 -13.73
N ASP A 64 -20.28 5.39 -14.77
CA ASP A 64 -20.78 4.04 -15.00
C ASP A 64 -19.67 3.15 -15.54
N LEU A 65 -18.86 3.64 -16.46
CA LEU A 65 -17.63 2.94 -16.86
C LEU A 65 -16.70 2.68 -15.65
N ALA A 66 -16.52 3.66 -14.78
CA ALA A 66 -15.69 3.48 -13.58
C ALA A 66 -16.28 2.43 -12.62
N PHE A 67 -17.61 2.35 -12.51
CA PHE A 67 -18.30 1.31 -11.77
C PHE A 67 -18.10 -0.06 -12.42
N ASP A 68 -18.27 -0.18 -13.72
CA ASP A 68 -18.13 -1.44 -14.46
C ASP A 68 -16.71 -2.00 -14.36
N LEU A 69 -15.70 -1.15 -14.54
CA LEU A 69 -14.29 -1.56 -14.38
C LEU A 69 -14.00 -2.11 -12.99
N ALA A 70 -14.50 -1.45 -11.94
CA ALA A 70 -14.28 -1.89 -10.57
C ALA A 70 -15.12 -3.14 -10.24
N SER A 71 -16.39 -3.17 -10.65
CA SER A 71 -17.31 -4.29 -10.38
C SER A 71 -16.89 -5.58 -11.10
N ARG A 72 -16.28 -5.48 -12.29
CA ARG A 72 -15.68 -6.63 -12.97
C ARG A 72 -14.59 -7.28 -12.10
N ASN A 73 -13.71 -6.49 -11.51
CA ASN A 73 -12.68 -7.05 -10.62
C ASN A 73 -13.30 -7.72 -9.39
N LEU A 74 -14.42 -7.20 -8.88
CA LEU A 74 -15.15 -7.85 -7.79
C LEU A 74 -15.78 -9.18 -8.21
N SER A 75 -16.23 -9.29 -9.46
CA SER A 75 -16.77 -10.55 -9.98
C SER A 75 -15.74 -11.66 -10.11
N LEU A 76 -14.47 -11.33 -10.23
CA LEU A 76 -13.35 -12.27 -10.30
C LEU A 76 -12.89 -12.76 -8.92
N ALA A 77 -13.21 -12.00 -7.86
CA ALA A 77 -12.73 -12.31 -6.52
C ALA A 77 -13.51 -13.49 -5.90
N PRO A 78 -12.81 -14.54 -5.41
CA PRO A 78 -13.42 -15.56 -4.57
C PRO A 78 -13.93 -14.96 -3.26
N VAL A 79 -15.07 -15.46 -2.75
CA VAL A 79 -15.71 -14.95 -1.52
C VAL A 79 -15.31 -15.72 -0.25
N ASP A 80 -14.67 -16.87 -0.41
CA ASP A 80 -14.18 -17.73 0.66
C ASP A 80 -12.91 -17.22 1.35
N ARG A 81 -12.28 -16.20 0.78
CA ARG A 81 -11.07 -15.56 1.30
C ARG A 81 -11.06 -14.06 1.00
N PRO A 82 -10.41 -13.24 1.86
CA PRO A 82 -10.39 -11.79 1.65
C PRO A 82 -9.60 -11.40 0.40
N LEU A 83 -10.05 -10.32 -0.26
CA LEU A 83 -9.35 -9.65 -1.34
C LEU A 83 -8.46 -8.56 -0.77
N LEU A 84 -7.14 -8.77 -0.80
CA LEU A 84 -6.16 -7.78 -0.37
C LEU A 84 -5.80 -6.83 -1.51
N VAL A 85 -5.80 -5.53 -1.20
CA VAL A 85 -5.54 -4.44 -2.14
C VAL A 85 -4.51 -3.49 -1.55
N ALA A 86 -3.34 -3.37 -2.18
CA ALA A 86 -2.26 -2.54 -1.66
C ALA A 86 -2.34 -1.07 -2.13
N CYS A 87 -2.93 -0.81 -3.28
CA CYS A 87 -3.07 0.55 -3.79
C CYS A 87 -4.32 1.24 -3.20
N PRO A 88 -4.18 2.34 -2.42
CA PRO A 88 -5.31 3.05 -1.84
C PRO A 88 -6.36 3.52 -2.86
N SER A 89 -5.92 3.92 -4.05
CA SER A 89 -6.83 4.33 -5.12
C SER A 89 -7.68 3.16 -5.63
N CYS A 90 -7.05 1.99 -5.81
CA CYS A 90 -7.77 0.78 -6.19
C CYS A 90 -8.73 0.34 -5.09
N LEU A 91 -8.29 0.33 -3.84
CA LEU A 91 -9.13 0.00 -2.69
C LEU A 91 -10.38 0.87 -2.64
N LEU A 92 -10.21 2.18 -2.78
CA LEU A 92 -11.32 3.13 -2.81
C LEU A 92 -12.32 2.81 -3.92
N ARG A 93 -11.87 2.53 -5.15
CA ARG A 93 -12.75 2.20 -6.27
C ARG A 93 -13.50 0.90 -6.07
N LEU A 94 -12.80 -0.15 -5.65
CA LEU A 94 -13.42 -1.45 -5.37
C LEU A 94 -14.45 -1.36 -4.23
N ARG A 95 -14.17 -0.62 -3.16
CA ARG A 95 -15.12 -0.39 -2.07
C ARG A 95 -16.33 0.44 -2.49
N HIS A 96 -16.14 1.47 -3.32
CA HIS A 96 -17.26 2.23 -3.89
C HIS A 96 -18.18 1.32 -4.71
N ALA A 97 -17.62 0.50 -5.60
CA ALA A 97 -18.41 -0.44 -6.39
C ALA A 97 -19.13 -1.47 -5.50
N TYR A 98 -18.41 -2.03 -4.52
CA TYR A 98 -19.00 -2.97 -3.56
C TYR A 98 -20.18 -2.37 -2.78
N LEU A 99 -20.06 -1.16 -2.27
CA LEU A 99 -21.14 -0.50 -1.53
C LEU A 99 -22.31 -0.12 -2.43
N ARG A 100 -22.03 0.29 -3.66
CA ARG A 100 -23.10 0.51 -4.65
C ARG A 100 -23.87 -0.78 -4.90
N LEU A 101 -23.16 -1.90 -5.09
CA LEU A 101 -23.79 -3.23 -5.23
C LEU A 101 -24.58 -3.65 -3.98
N LYS A 102 -24.06 -3.35 -2.80
CA LYS A 102 -24.73 -3.68 -1.54
C LYS A 102 -26.02 -2.90 -1.33
N ASN A 103 -26.07 -1.64 -1.73
CA ASN A 103 -27.15 -0.71 -1.38
C ASN A 103 -28.18 -0.50 -2.49
N GLU A 104 -27.81 -0.70 -3.77
CA GLU A 104 -28.65 -0.37 -4.93
C GLU A 104 -29.05 -1.62 -5.71
N ALA A 105 -30.34 -1.93 -5.74
CA ALA A 105 -30.88 -3.10 -6.47
C ALA A 105 -30.59 -3.01 -7.99
N ALA A 106 -30.73 -1.82 -8.58
CA ALA A 106 -30.47 -1.61 -10.00
C ALA A 106 -29.00 -1.87 -10.36
N ALA A 107 -28.05 -1.47 -9.49
CA ALA A 107 -26.64 -1.75 -9.69
C ALA A 107 -26.34 -3.26 -9.62
N ARG A 108 -27.01 -4.00 -8.70
CA ARG A 108 -26.88 -5.47 -8.65
C ARG A 108 -27.40 -6.14 -9.91
N GLN A 109 -28.57 -5.74 -10.38
CA GLN A 109 -29.17 -6.29 -11.62
C GLN A 109 -28.24 -6.04 -12.83
N HIS A 110 -27.70 -4.83 -12.94
CA HIS A 110 -26.72 -4.49 -13.97
C HIS A 110 -25.47 -5.37 -13.86
N TYR A 111 -24.90 -5.52 -12.68
CA TYR A 111 -23.74 -6.35 -12.39
C TYR A 111 -23.97 -7.82 -12.76
N GLU A 112 -25.07 -8.41 -12.31
CA GLU A 112 -25.41 -9.81 -12.56
C GLU A 112 -25.65 -10.09 -14.05
N LYS A 113 -26.27 -9.14 -14.75
CA LYS A 113 -26.44 -9.21 -16.20
C LYS A 113 -25.12 -9.09 -16.96
N MET A 114 -24.26 -8.18 -16.53
CA MET A 114 -22.97 -7.87 -17.20
C MET A 114 -21.94 -8.99 -17.00
N TRP A 115 -21.80 -9.49 -15.78
CA TRP A 115 -20.73 -10.41 -15.40
C TRP A 115 -21.21 -11.85 -15.18
N HIS A 116 -22.50 -12.13 -15.39
CA HIS A 116 -23.11 -13.47 -15.24
C HIS A 116 -22.79 -14.14 -13.90
N LYS A 117 -22.71 -13.34 -12.84
CA LYS A 117 -22.35 -13.79 -11.49
C LYS A 117 -23.20 -13.04 -10.44
N PRO A 118 -23.80 -13.76 -9.48
CA PRO A 118 -24.52 -13.10 -8.38
C PRO A 118 -23.57 -12.31 -7.50
N PHE A 119 -24.05 -11.18 -7.00
CA PHE A 119 -23.31 -10.41 -6.00
C PHE A 119 -23.35 -11.12 -4.64
N ASP A 120 -22.16 -11.35 -4.05
CA ASP A 120 -22.07 -11.90 -2.70
C ASP A 120 -21.62 -10.81 -1.71
N PRO A 121 -22.48 -10.46 -0.73
CA PRO A 121 -22.18 -9.44 0.27
C PRO A 121 -21.16 -9.91 1.32
N LYS A 122 -20.69 -11.15 1.30
CA LYS A 122 -19.66 -11.68 2.21
C LYS A 122 -18.22 -11.34 1.77
N LEU A 123 -18.02 -10.89 0.52
CA LEU A 123 -16.70 -10.53 0.03
C LEU A 123 -16.07 -9.45 0.92
N GLN A 124 -14.92 -9.74 1.48
CA GLN A 124 -14.12 -8.81 2.27
C GLN A 124 -13.05 -8.18 1.39
N ILE A 125 -13.02 -6.84 1.36
CA ILE A 125 -12.03 -6.07 0.60
C ILE A 125 -11.20 -5.28 1.61
N LEU A 126 -9.92 -5.65 1.77
CA LEU A 126 -9.06 -5.15 2.84
C LEU A 126 -7.81 -4.47 2.28
N HIS A 127 -7.38 -3.39 2.93
CA HIS A 127 -6.02 -2.90 2.80
C HIS A 127 -5.05 -3.77 3.62
N PHE A 128 -3.81 -3.86 3.19
CA PHE A 128 -2.80 -4.63 3.91
C PHE A 128 -2.61 -4.19 5.36
N PHE A 129 -2.79 -2.90 5.67
CA PHE A 129 -2.73 -2.42 7.06
C PHE A 129 -3.81 -3.01 7.95
N GLU A 130 -5.02 -3.23 7.43
CA GLU A 130 -6.11 -3.85 8.20
C GLU A 130 -5.79 -5.30 8.55
N PHE A 131 -5.07 -5.96 7.66
CA PHE A 131 -4.62 -7.32 7.87
C PHE A 131 -3.44 -7.38 8.85
N LEU A 132 -2.41 -6.55 8.64
CA LEU A 132 -1.20 -6.53 9.46
C LEU A 132 -1.44 -6.02 10.90
N ASP A 133 -2.38 -5.09 11.10
CA ASP A 133 -2.73 -4.55 12.43
C ASP A 133 -3.29 -5.62 13.38
N GLN A 134 -3.80 -6.73 12.85
CA GLN A 134 -4.31 -7.85 13.63
C GLN A 134 -3.23 -8.86 14.01
N MET A 135 -1.98 -8.67 13.54
CA MET A 135 -0.89 -9.60 13.72
C MET A 135 0.11 -9.11 14.78
N ASP A 136 0.63 -10.03 15.57
CA ASP A 136 1.84 -9.79 16.36
C ASP A 136 3.07 -10.03 15.49
N LEU A 137 3.52 -8.98 14.81
CA LEU A 137 4.61 -9.07 13.85
C LEU A 137 5.95 -9.47 14.47
N LEU A 138 6.17 -9.22 15.77
CA LEU A 138 7.40 -9.63 16.44
C LEU A 138 7.60 -11.15 16.44
N LYS A 139 6.52 -11.94 16.43
CA LYS A 139 6.60 -13.39 16.31
C LYS A 139 7.22 -13.88 15.00
N TYR A 140 7.19 -13.04 13.97
CA TYR A 140 7.75 -13.33 12.65
C TYR A 140 9.15 -12.73 12.45
N SER A 141 9.68 -11.99 13.42
CA SER A 141 11.06 -11.51 13.36
C SER A 141 12.05 -12.68 13.47
N VAL A 142 13.09 -12.65 12.65
CA VAL A 142 14.11 -13.72 12.56
C VAL A 142 14.78 -13.98 13.92
N ASP A 143 14.91 -12.95 14.75
CA ASP A 143 15.59 -13.00 16.06
C ASP A 143 14.76 -12.44 17.21
N GLY A 144 13.48 -12.10 16.98
CA GLY A 144 12.62 -11.46 17.96
C GLY A 144 12.99 -10.03 18.32
N ALA A 145 13.97 -9.45 17.64
CA ALA A 145 14.46 -8.12 17.93
C ALA A 145 13.58 -7.01 17.34
N ARG A 146 13.50 -5.89 18.05
CA ARG A 146 12.90 -4.65 17.56
C ARG A 146 13.92 -3.88 16.72
N ARG A 147 14.13 -4.35 15.49
CA ARG A 147 15.20 -3.88 14.61
C ARG A 147 15.07 -2.43 14.16
N LEU A 148 13.87 -1.82 14.25
CA LEU A 148 13.69 -0.42 13.92
C LEU A 148 14.00 0.54 15.08
N ALA A 149 14.59 0.06 16.16
CA ALA A 149 15.01 0.92 17.28
C ALA A 149 15.96 2.02 16.77
N GLY A 150 15.64 3.28 17.10
CA GLY A 150 16.39 4.45 16.64
C GLY A 150 15.90 5.08 15.32
N LEU A 151 15.07 4.39 14.53
CA LEU A 151 14.49 4.96 13.33
C LEU A 151 13.34 5.93 13.68
N LYS A 152 13.42 7.15 13.19
CA LYS A 152 12.37 8.16 13.25
C LYS A 152 11.69 8.28 11.90
N PHE A 153 10.40 8.11 11.84
CA PHE A 153 9.68 8.18 10.58
C PHE A 153 8.42 9.03 10.66
N VAL A 154 7.99 9.55 9.53
CA VAL A 154 6.64 10.13 9.38
C VAL A 154 5.78 9.22 8.51
N PRO A 155 4.54 8.90 8.95
CA PRO A 155 3.61 8.07 8.19
C PRO A 155 2.93 8.87 7.09
N TYR A 156 2.95 8.40 5.85
CA TYR A 156 2.29 9.02 4.74
C TYR A 156 1.23 8.10 4.13
N TYR A 157 -0.02 8.30 4.53
CA TYR A 157 -1.18 7.54 4.03
C TYR A 157 -1.65 8.00 2.66
N GLY A 158 -1.36 9.27 2.33
CA GLY A 158 -1.89 9.89 1.14
C GLY A 158 -3.40 10.19 1.22
N CYS A 159 -3.91 10.87 0.20
CA CYS A 159 -5.29 11.37 0.22
C CYS A 159 -6.34 10.26 0.05
N MET A 160 -6.06 9.24 -0.77
CA MET A 160 -7.06 8.23 -1.15
C MET A 160 -7.35 7.22 -0.03
N LEU A 161 -6.43 6.98 0.88
CA LEU A 161 -6.65 6.10 2.03
C LEU A 161 -7.28 6.84 3.22
N ALA A 162 -6.90 8.08 3.44
CA ALA A 162 -7.20 8.79 4.67
C ALA A 162 -8.35 9.80 4.59
N ARG A 163 -8.68 10.33 3.41
CA ARG A 163 -9.65 11.44 3.27
C ARG A 163 -11.07 11.05 2.86
N PRO A 164 -11.31 10.08 1.95
CA PRO A 164 -12.65 9.81 1.49
C PRO A 164 -13.59 9.40 2.64
N PRO A 165 -14.81 9.95 2.74
CA PRO A 165 -15.74 9.64 3.81
C PRO A 165 -16.01 8.14 3.95
N ILE A 166 -16.18 7.44 2.85
CA ILE A 166 -16.38 5.99 2.81
C ILE A 166 -15.25 5.23 3.51
N MET A 167 -13.99 5.66 3.31
CA MET A 167 -12.82 5.03 3.95
C MET A 167 -12.77 5.35 5.44
N ARG A 168 -13.21 6.55 5.82
CA ARG A 168 -13.21 7.01 7.23
C ARG A 168 -14.34 6.40 8.05
N HIS A 169 -15.51 6.19 7.46
CA HIS A 169 -16.67 5.61 8.14
C HIS A 169 -16.51 4.12 8.41
N GLU A 170 -15.91 3.39 7.46
CA GLU A 170 -15.71 1.95 7.65
C GLU A 170 -14.51 1.66 8.57
N LYS A 171 -13.41 2.36 8.38
CA LYS A 171 -12.21 2.20 9.20
C LYS A 171 -11.34 3.46 9.15
N ASN A 172 -10.91 3.93 10.31
CA ASN A 172 -9.92 4.99 10.38
C ASN A 172 -8.52 4.40 10.19
N TYR A 173 -7.87 4.75 9.08
CA TYR A 173 -6.51 4.27 8.77
C TYR A 173 -5.41 5.06 9.50
N HIS A 174 -5.71 6.25 10.02
CA HIS A 174 -4.75 7.01 10.81
C HIS A 174 -4.34 6.25 12.07
N GLY A 175 -3.04 6.18 12.32
CA GLY A 175 -2.47 5.49 13.45
C GLY A 175 -2.17 4.00 13.20
N LEU A 176 -2.65 3.37 12.10
CA LEU A 176 -2.36 1.97 11.81
C LEU A 176 -0.87 1.75 11.50
N MET A 177 -0.29 2.58 10.64
CA MET A 177 1.12 2.47 10.28
C MET A 177 2.01 2.76 11.49
N GLU A 178 1.66 3.76 12.28
CA GLU A 178 2.36 4.10 13.51
C GLU A 178 2.35 2.93 14.47
N ARG A 179 1.20 2.30 14.74
CA ARG A 179 1.11 1.13 15.62
C ARG A 179 1.96 -0.02 15.15
N ILE A 180 1.84 -0.37 13.86
CA ILE A 180 2.59 -1.48 13.24
C ILE A 180 4.10 -1.25 13.38
N LEU A 181 4.60 -0.08 12.99
CA LEU A 181 6.04 0.20 12.99
C LEU A 181 6.60 0.44 14.40
N THR A 182 5.80 0.98 15.32
CA THR A 182 6.20 1.16 16.72
C THR A 182 6.35 -0.18 17.44
N GLN A 183 5.52 -1.18 17.14
CA GLN A 183 5.73 -2.55 17.64
C GLN A 183 7.12 -3.07 17.24
N LEU A 184 7.60 -2.72 16.05
CA LEU A 184 8.89 -3.13 15.50
C LEU A 184 10.06 -2.22 15.96
N GLY A 185 9.79 -1.22 16.81
CA GLY A 185 10.79 -0.38 17.47
C GLY A 185 10.96 1.02 16.89
N ALA A 186 10.31 1.39 15.80
CA ALA A 186 10.42 2.72 15.22
C ALA A 186 9.70 3.80 16.05
N THR A 187 10.12 5.04 15.91
CA THR A 187 9.47 6.21 16.51
C THR A 187 8.73 7.01 15.42
N ALA A 188 7.43 7.15 15.59
CA ALA A 188 6.63 7.98 14.69
C ALA A 188 6.70 9.45 15.12
N GLU A 189 7.21 10.31 14.24
CA GLU A 189 7.24 11.75 14.45
C GLU A 189 5.89 12.37 14.09
N LYS A 190 5.48 13.39 14.85
CA LYS A 190 4.22 14.11 14.62
C LYS A 190 4.37 15.08 13.47
N TRP A 191 3.46 15.03 12.52
CA TRP A 191 3.38 15.97 11.41
C TRP A 191 1.96 16.11 10.87
N SER A 192 1.69 17.16 10.09
CA SER A 192 0.35 17.47 9.57
C SER A 192 0.12 17.05 8.12
N PHE A 193 1.11 16.40 7.48
CA PHE A 193 1.07 16.08 6.04
C PHE A 193 0.72 14.61 5.73
N SER A 194 0.37 13.81 6.73
CA SER A 194 0.11 12.36 6.58
C SER A 194 -0.95 12.02 5.51
N SER A 195 -1.92 12.92 5.28
CA SER A 195 -3.00 12.76 4.30
C SER A 195 -3.00 13.81 3.19
N ARG A 196 -1.94 14.63 3.08
CA ARG A 196 -1.78 15.62 2.00
C ARG A 196 -1.72 14.91 0.65
N CYS A 197 -2.31 15.49 -0.40
CA CYS A 197 -2.20 14.92 -1.74
C CYS A 197 -0.81 15.18 -2.33
N CYS A 198 -0.16 14.13 -2.85
CA CYS A 198 1.11 14.28 -3.56
C CYS A 198 0.95 14.75 -5.00
N GLY A 199 -0.26 14.87 -5.52
CA GLY A 199 -0.53 15.30 -6.88
C GLY A 199 -0.28 14.24 -7.97
N THR A 200 -0.15 12.97 -7.63
CA THR A 200 0.27 11.92 -8.58
C THR A 200 -0.59 11.83 -9.84
N PHE A 201 -1.90 12.14 -9.78
CA PHE A 201 -2.78 12.14 -10.96
C PHE A 201 -2.48 13.25 -11.95
N LEU A 202 -1.81 14.31 -11.52
CA LEU A 202 -1.39 15.44 -12.36
C LEU A 202 0.08 15.33 -12.77
N THR A 203 0.82 14.35 -12.27
CA THR A 203 2.29 14.32 -12.37
C THR A 203 2.82 14.30 -13.80
N VAL A 204 2.07 13.77 -14.75
CA VAL A 204 2.43 13.73 -16.16
C VAL A 204 1.94 14.98 -16.89
N ALA A 205 0.68 15.36 -16.67
CA ALA A 205 0.05 16.45 -17.41
C ALA A 205 0.43 17.86 -16.89
N ARG A 206 0.67 18.00 -15.58
CA ARG A 206 0.90 19.29 -14.92
C ARG A 206 2.01 19.19 -13.86
N PRO A 207 3.24 18.80 -14.25
CA PRO A 207 4.35 18.61 -13.30
C PRO A 207 4.71 19.89 -12.55
N GLU A 208 4.49 21.06 -13.13
CA GLU A 208 4.73 22.38 -12.50
C GLU A 208 3.82 22.66 -11.30
N ILE A 209 2.62 22.05 -11.26
CA ILE A 209 1.72 22.10 -10.11
C ILE A 209 2.15 21.09 -9.04
N VAL A 210 2.61 19.92 -9.48
CA VAL A 210 2.92 18.81 -8.59
C VAL A 210 4.23 19.02 -7.82
N GLN A 211 5.23 19.61 -8.44
CA GLN A 211 6.56 19.80 -7.85
C GLN A 211 6.51 20.61 -6.54
N PRO A 212 5.83 21.78 -6.45
CA PRO A 212 5.68 22.50 -5.19
C PRO A 212 4.98 21.67 -4.12
N MET A 213 3.92 20.93 -4.47
CA MET A 213 3.19 20.07 -3.53
C MET A 213 4.10 18.99 -2.93
N VAL A 214 4.93 18.37 -3.74
CA VAL A 214 5.90 17.36 -3.31
C VAL A 214 6.98 17.97 -2.43
N ASN A 215 7.51 19.13 -2.82
CA ASN A 215 8.52 19.83 -2.04
C ASN A 215 8.01 20.21 -0.64
N GLU A 216 6.77 20.69 -0.52
CA GLU A 216 6.13 20.99 0.77
C GLU A 216 6.04 19.73 1.66
N ILE A 217 5.65 18.58 1.09
CA ILE A 217 5.55 17.32 1.84
C ILE A 217 6.93 16.88 2.36
N ILE A 218 7.94 16.91 1.51
CA ILE A 218 9.30 16.48 1.90
C ILE A 218 9.92 17.45 2.90
N GLN A 219 9.74 18.77 2.69
CA GLN A 219 10.23 19.77 3.64
C GLN A 219 9.59 19.59 5.02
N ALA A 220 8.27 19.37 5.07
CA ALA A 220 7.57 19.13 6.33
C ALA A 220 8.07 17.87 7.07
N ALA A 221 8.48 16.83 6.34
CA ALA A 221 9.07 15.65 6.95
C ALA A 221 10.48 15.93 7.51
N ILE A 222 11.29 16.74 6.81
CA ILE A 222 12.59 17.21 7.28
C ILE A 222 12.43 18.08 8.53
N ASP A 223 11.46 19.01 8.54
CA ASP A 223 11.17 19.90 9.68
C ASP A 223 10.70 19.10 10.90
N ALA A 224 9.98 17.99 10.67
CA ALA A 224 9.60 17.03 11.71
C ALA A 224 10.78 16.18 12.22
N LYS A 225 11.99 16.37 11.68
CA LYS A 225 13.21 15.62 12.04
C LYS A 225 13.08 14.11 11.83
N ALA A 226 12.31 13.71 10.82
CA ALA A 226 12.21 12.32 10.42
C ALA A 226 13.41 11.87 9.60
N ASP A 227 13.85 10.65 9.82
CA ASP A 227 14.92 10.00 9.03
C ASP A 227 14.39 9.54 7.67
N CYS A 228 13.10 9.22 7.58
CA CYS A 228 12.45 8.80 6.34
C CYS A 228 10.93 9.07 6.35
N ILE A 229 10.33 9.03 5.16
CA ILE A 229 8.87 8.96 4.98
C ILE A 229 8.51 7.50 4.70
N VAL A 230 7.54 6.95 5.43
CA VAL A 230 6.98 5.63 5.11
C VAL A 230 5.63 5.79 4.43
N THR A 231 5.50 5.24 3.21
CA THR A 231 4.31 5.42 2.38
C THR A 231 3.42 4.18 2.36
N ALA A 232 2.10 4.41 2.34
CA ALA A 232 1.08 3.38 2.14
C ALA A 232 0.79 3.07 0.66
N CYS A 233 1.35 3.85 -0.26
CA CYS A 233 0.98 3.85 -1.68
C CYS A 233 2.21 3.91 -2.57
N ALA A 234 2.36 2.91 -3.43
CA ALA A 234 3.48 2.84 -4.37
C ALA A 234 3.52 4.01 -5.37
N MET A 235 2.35 4.52 -5.79
CA MET A 235 2.30 5.72 -6.66
C MET A 235 2.74 6.98 -5.92
N CYS A 236 2.37 7.12 -4.63
CA CYS A 236 2.84 8.22 -3.81
C CYS A 236 4.34 8.15 -3.59
N HIS A 237 4.87 6.95 -3.29
CA HIS A 237 6.30 6.70 -3.16
C HIS A 237 7.05 7.22 -4.39
N MET A 238 6.72 6.69 -5.55
CA MET A 238 7.34 7.05 -6.82
C MET A 238 7.22 8.56 -7.11
N ASN A 239 6.05 9.16 -6.90
CA ASN A 239 5.82 10.57 -7.20
C ASN A 239 6.60 11.52 -6.27
N LEU A 240 6.68 11.20 -4.98
CA LEU A 240 7.46 11.98 -4.02
C LEU A 240 8.96 11.96 -4.37
N GLU A 241 9.50 10.83 -4.80
CA GLU A 241 10.89 10.74 -5.24
C GLU A 241 11.16 11.46 -6.56
N MET A 242 10.28 11.25 -7.57
CA MET A 242 10.50 11.78 -8.92
C MET A 242 10.31 13.29 -9.03
N ARG A 243 9.42 13.88 -8.24
CA ARG A 243 9.04 15.29 -8.35
C ARG A 243 9.69 16.20 -7.32
N CYS A 244 10.46 15.65 -6.40
CA CYS A 244 11.24 16.46 -5.46
C CYS A 244 12.38 17.18 -6.15
N SER A 245 12.40 18.50 -6.01
CA SER A 245 13.50 19.37 -6.49
C SER A 245 14.34 19.97 -5.36
N LEU A 246 14.06 19.63 -4.10
CA LEU A 246 14.84 20.08 -2.96
C LEU A 246 16.26 19.52 -3.01
N LYS A 247 17.23 20.31 -2.55
CA LYS A 247 18.62 19.86 -2.37
C LYS A 247 18.75 18.85 -1.23
N ALA A 248 18.13 19.15 -0.09
CA ALA A 248 18.02 18.22 1.02
C ALA A 248 16.86 17.25 0.78
N ARG A 249 17.16 15.95 0.85
CA ARG A 249 16.18 14.88 0.64
C ARG A 249 16.36 13.82 1.72
N ILE A 250 15.25 13.21 2.12
CA ILE A 250 15.26 12.04 2.99
C ILE A 250 14.71 10.83 2.22
N PRO A 251 15.09 9.60 2.55
CA PRO A 251 14.57 8.40 1.91
C PRO A 251 13.06 8.28 2.06
N ILE A 252 12.43 7.74 1.03
CA ILE A 252 11.02 7.40 1.04
C ILE A 252 10.94 5.90 0.91
N LEU A 253 10.29 5.22 1.85
CA LEU A 253 10.19 3.76 1.88
C LEU A 253 8.73 3.34 1.73
N HIS A 254 8.48 2.31 0.96
CA HIS A 254 7.18 1.66 0.96
C HIS A 254 7.03 0.82 2.23
N PHE A 255 5.81 0.73 2.78
CA PHE A 255 5.58 0.03 4.05
C PHE A 255 6.04 -1.43 4.04
N SER A 256 5.93 -2.13 2.89
CA SER A 256 6.37 -3.52 2.77
C SER A 256 7.89 -3.67 2.87
N GLU A 257 8.64 -2.69 2.39
CA GLU A 257 10.10 -2.68 2.48
C GLU A 257 10.56 -2.54 3.93
N ILE A 258 10.03 -1.53 4.63
CA ILE A 258 10.45 -1.26 6.01
C ILE A 258 10.02 -2.37 6.98
N ILE A 259 8.84 -2.97 6.79
CA ILE A 259 8.41 -4.12 7.60
C ILE A 259 9.31 -5.33 7.31
N SER A 260 9.66 -5.60 6.06
CA SER A 260 10.58 -6.69 5.72
C SER A 260 11.95 -6.51 6.35
N LEU A 261 12.49 -5.28 6.35
CA LEU A 261 13.73 -4.94 7.05
C LEU A 261 13.61 -5.20 8.56
N ALA A 262 12.52 -4.74 9.15
CA ALA A 262 12.23 -4.90 10.58
C ALA A 262 12.15 -6.35 11.01
N LEU A 263 11.60 -7.21 10.18
CA LEU A 263 11.53 -8.65 10.43
C LEU A 263 12.86 -9.38 10.17
N GLY A 264 13.86 -8.70 9.63
CA GLY A 264 15.17 -9.27 9.28
C GLY A 264 15.15 -10.21 8.08
N ILE A 265 14.16 -10.04 7.21
CA ILE A 265 13.94 -10.90 6.04
C ILE A 265 14.34 -10.19 4.73
N GLY A 266 14.58 -10.98 3.71
CA GLY A 266 14.76 -10.44 2.36
C GLY A 266 16.15 -9.85 2.06
N LYS A 267 17.17 -10.01 2.91
CA LYS A 267 18.53 -9.45 2.70
C LYS A 267 19.07 -9.70 1.28
N ARG A 268 18.82 -10.87 0.70
CA ARG A 268 19.25 -11.21 -0.66
C ARG A 268 18.50 -10.41 -1.75
N HIS A 269 17.35 -9.83 -1.42
CA HIS A 269 16.46 -9.12 -2.35
C HIS A 269 16.56 -7.60 -2.23
N TYR A 270 17.16 -7.06 -1.15
CA TYR A 270 17.25 -5.62 -0.90
C TYR A 270 17.86 -4.84 -2.07
N LYS A 271 18.88 -5.40 -2.73
CA LYS A 271 19.47 -4.76 -3.91
C LYS A 271 18.44 -4.54 -5.02
N GLY A 272 17.56 -5.50 -5.24
CA GLY A 272 16.47 -5.39 -6.21
C GLY A 272 15.39 -4.39 -5.75
N TRP A 273 14.94 -4.48 -4.49
CA TRP A 273 13.90 -3.60 -3.97
C TRP A 273 14.31 -2.13 -4.00
N PHE A 274 15.56 -1.82 -3.65
CA PHE A 274 16.05 -0.44 -3.62
C PHE A 274 16.66 0.04 -4.93
N SER A 275 16.59 -0.74 -6.01
CA SER A 275 17.23 -0.41 -7.29
C SER A 275 16.65 0.81 -7.98
N ARG A 276 15.41 1.18 -7.67
CA ARG A 276 14.70 2.30 -8.27
C ARG A 276 14.49 3.49 -7.35
N HIS A 277 14.98 3.42 -6.12
CA HIS A 277 14.97 4.58 -5.26
C HIS A 277 15.89 5.67 -5.83
N LEU A 278 15.37 6.88 -5.95
CA LEU A 278 16.16 8.05 -6.39
C LEU A 278 16.94 8.67 -5.23
N VAL A 279 16.48 8.45 -4.01
CA VAL A 279 17.21 8.74 -2.77
C VAL A 279 17.62 7.42 -2.15
N ASP A 280 18.92 7.11 -2.20
CA ASP A 280 19.41 5.81 -1.70
C ASP A 280 19.14 5.65 -0.19
N PRO A 281 18.34 4.68 0.23
CA PRO A 281 18.05 4.45 1.64
C PRO A 281 19.20 3.75 2.39
N LYS A 282 20.16 3.16 1.71
CA LYS A 282 21.21 2.33 2.31
C LYS A 282 22.05 3.03 3.37
N PRO A 283 22.43 4.33 3.24
CA PRO A 283 23.17 5.00 4.32
C PRO A 283 22.41 5.01 5.64
N LEU A 284 21.10 5.34 5.60
CA LEU A 284 20.22 5.29 6.77
C LEU A 284 20.12 3.86 7.32
N LEU A 285 19.87 2.88 6.44
CA LEU A 285 19.67 1.49 6.85
C LEU A 285 20.92 0.86 7.45
N LYS A 286 22.12 1.24 6.96
CA LYS A 286 23.39 0.81 7.55
C LYS A 286 23.64 1.43 8.93
N ALA A 287 23.28 2.70 9.11
CA ALA A 287 23.41 3.38 10.41
C ALA A 287 22.55 2.72 11.50
N LEU A 288 21.49 2.00 11.09
CA LEU A 288 20.57 1.28 11.96
C LEU A 288 20.82 -0.25 12.01
N ASP A 289 21.91 -0.73 11.40
CA ASP A 289 22.24 -2.17 11.27
C ASP A 289 21.11 -3.01 10.60
N LEU A 290 20.40 -2.39 9.67
CA LEU A 290 19.30 -3.02 8.93
C LEU A 290 19.71 -3.54 7.54
N PHE A 291 20.96 -3.25 7.09
CA PHE A 291 21.42 -3.54 5.73
C PHE A 291 22.71 -4.34 5.68
#